data_4b3d13f6eea3fa9cddbaa88666273b79
#
_entry.id   4b3d13f6eea3fa9cddbaa88666273b79
#
_cell.length_a   1.000
_cell.length_b   1.000
_cell.length_c   1.000
_cell.angle_alpha   90.00
_cell.angle_beta   90.00
_cell.angle_gamma   90.00
#
_symmetry.space_group_name_H-M   'P 1'
#
loop_
_entity.id
_entity.type
_entity.pdbx_description
1 polymer ?
#
loop_
_entity_poly.entity_id
_entity_poly.type
_entity_poly.pdbx_seq_one_letter_code
_entity_poly.pdbx_strand_id
1 'polypeptide(L)'
;MKKAVVYTAIFGQYDELPKNPFIADDVDYICFTDHEIKSDLWDVRLVDPIYEDTTRNSRKYKAVPHRYLQEYEYSIWVDGNMQMVGDFRELLDDNIFRTYDHMQCFDKRNCIYEEANVILQLGQQNMQRSPERGIRNWKDNPYLIQEQMKRYQDQGFPADFGLAETSVVIRKHNDPNCIQLDEDWWTEMKYGSRRDQLSLNFVSWKNNIIIDYIPGDVRNNRHFVMVSGHKGKK
;
A
#
# COMPACT_ATOMS: atom_id res chain seq x y z
N MET A 1 -11.51 -8.24 -21.97
CA MET A 1 -10.71 -7.77 -20.84
C MET A 1 -10.22 -8.99 -20.10
N LYS A 2 -8.95 -9.08 -19.71
CA LYS A 2 -8.45 -10.15 -18.83
C LYS A 2 -9.05 -9.96 -17.44
N LYS A 3 -9.32 -11.05 -16.72
CA LYS A 3 -10.09 -10.94 -15.48
C LYS A 3 -9.32 -10.27 -14.35
N ALA A 4 -8.09 -10.70 -14.06
CA ALA A 4 -7.35 -10.19 -12.91
C ALA A 4 -5.83 -10.13 -13.14
N VAL A 5 -5.17 -9.23 -12.41
CA VAL A 5 -3.72 -9.12 -12.33
C VAL A 5 -3.27 -8.92 -10.89
N VAL A 6 -2.30 -9.70 -10.44
CA VAL A 6 -1.52 -9.40 -9.23
C VAL A 6 -0.36 -8.52 -9.63
N TYR A 7 -0.14 -7.44 -8.90
CA TYR A 7 0.96 -6.55 -9.22
C TYR A 7 1.66 -6.00 -7.98
N THR A 8 2.92 -5.64 -8.17
CA THR A 8 3.77 -5.01 -7.16
C THR A 8 4.69 -3.99 -7.82
N ALA A 9 5.39 -3.20 -7.02
CA ALA A 9 6.40 -2.28 -7.52
C ALA A 9 7.60 -2.20 -6.56
N ILE A 10 8.79 -2.48 -7.06
CA ILE A 10 10.04 -2.54 -6.29
C ILE A 10 11.05 -1.55 -6.89
N PHE A 11 11.38 -0.50 -6.15
CA PHE A 11 12.32 0.53 -6.57
C PHE A 11 13.54 0.58 -5.64
N GLY A 12 14.71 0.90 -6.21
CA GLY A 12 15.94 1.08 -5.45
C GLY A 12 16.43 -0.19 -4.75
N GLN A 13 16.12 -1.37 -5.27
CA GLN A 13 16.50 -2.67 -4.69
C GLN A 13 16.03 -2.83 -3.23
N TYR A 14 14.88 -2.25 -2.89
CA TYR A 14 14.37 -2.24 -1.53
C TYR A 14 13.90 -3.61 -1.05
N ASP A 15 13.31 -4.40 -1.95
CA ASP A 15 12.84 -5.76 -1.72
C ASP A 15 13.28 -6.69 -2.87
N GLU A 16 13.14 -7.99 -2.67
CA GLU A 16 13.20 -9.02 -3.69
C GLU A 16 11.79 -9.61 -3.86
N LEU A 17 11.45 -10.04 -5.07
CA LEU A 17 10.19 -10.75 -5.29
C LEU A 17 10.17 -12.05 -4.47
N PRO A 18 9.20 -12.22 -3.56
CA PRO A 18 9.12 -13.44 -2.77
C PRO A 18 8.69 -14.62 -3.63
N LYS A 19 9.12 -15.83 -3.26
CA LYS A 19 8.58 -17.05 -3.84
C LYS A 19 7.16 -17.26 -3.34
N ASN A 20 6.22 -17.44 -4.25
CA ASN A 20 4.81 -17.63 -3.92
C ASN A 20 4.47 -19.13 -3.92
N PRO A 21 4.07 -19.71 -2.78
CA PRO A 21 3.62 -21.11 -2.72
C PRO A 21 2.37 -21.40 -3.52
N PHE A 22 1.50 -20.39 -3.71
CA PHE A 22 0.31 -20.49 -4.53
C PHE A 22 0.43 -19.58 -5.75
N ILE A 23 0.07 -20.11 -6.93
CA ILE A 23 0.00 -19.39 -8.20
C ILE A 23 -1.35 -19.74 -8.85
N ALA A 24 -2.11 -18.73 -9.23
CA ALA A 24 -3.36 -18.90 -10.00
C ALA A 24 -3.04 -18.84 -11.49
N ASP A 25 -3.42 -19.86 -12.25
CA ASP A 25 -3.08 -19.99 -13.67
C ASP A 25 -3.81 -18.98 -14.58
N ASP A 26 -4.95 -18.47 -14.13
CA ASP A 26 -5.81 -17.53 -14.86
C ASP A 26 -5.60 -16.07 -14.48
N VAL A 27 -4.50 -15.77 -13.75
CA VAL A 27 -4.13 -14.44 -13.27
C VAL A 27 -2.74 -14.08 -13.78
N ASP A 28 -2.58 -12.86 -14.29
CA ASP A 28 -1.27 -12.35 -14.68
C ASP A 28 -0.54 -11.75 -13.45
N TYR A 29 0.80 -11.76 -13.48
CA TYR A 29 1.66 -11.25 -12.42
C TYR A 29 2.60 -10.19 -12.98
N ILE A 30 2.56 -8.95 -12.49
CA ILE A 30 3.33 -7.82 -13.02
C ILE A 30 4.14 -7.16 -11.91
N CYS A 31 5.43 -6.94 -12.14
CA CYS A 31 6.30 -6.18 -11.27
C CYS A 31 6.86 -4.95 -11.97
N PHE A 32 6.52 -3.75 -11.49
CA PHE A 32 7.16 -2.51 -11.94
C PHE A 32 8.44 -2.25 -11.14
N THR A 33 9.55 -1.91 -11.82
CA THR A 33 10.85 -1.76 -11.16
C THR A 33 11.80 -0.86 -11.94
N ASP A 34 12.79 -0.27 -11.26
CA ASP A 34 13.86 0.54 -11.86
C ASP A 34 15.15 -0.25 -12.12
N HIS A 35 15.14 -1.56 -11.92
CA HIS A 35 16.30 -2.44 -12.11
C HIS A 35 15.88 -3.83 -12.59
N GLU A 36 16.82 -4.57 -13.17
CA GLU A 36 16.54 -5.93 -13.64
C GLU A 36 16.28 -6.89 -12.47
N ILE A 37 15.16 -7.58 -12.55
CA ILE A 37 14.78 -8.69 -11.66
C ILE A 37 14.51 -9.90 -12.55
N LYS A 38 15.12 -11.04 -12.26
CA LYS A 38 14.83 -12.30 -12.97
C LYS A 38 13.68 -13.01 -12.28
N SER A 39 12.67 -13.37 -13.06
CA SER A 39 11.51 -14.12 -12.57
C SER A 39 10.91 -14.98 -13.68
N ASP A 40 10.52 -16.20 -13.34
CA ASP A 40 9.77 -17.09 -14.24
C ASP A 40 8.25 -16.88 -14.13
N LEU A 41 7.78 -16.16 -13.09
CA LEU A 41 6.38 -15.90 -12.82
C LEU A 41 5.95 -14.48 -13.20
N TRP A 42 6.77 -13.49 -12.83
CA TRP A 42 6.40 -12.07 -12.95
C TRP A 42 6.84 -11.51 -14.31
N ASP A 43 5.91 -10.86 -15.01
CA ASP A 43 6.23 -9.94 -16.10
C ASP A 43 6.89 -8.69 -15.50
N VAL A 44 8.21 -8.64 -15.60
CA VAL A 44 9.02 -7.56 -15.02
C VAL A 44 9.09 -6.39 -15.97
N ARG A 45 8.44 -5.28 -15.61
CA ARG A 45 8.35 -4.07 -16.41
C ARG A 45 9.34 -3.03 -15.90
N LEU A 46 10.41 -2.80 -16.65
CA LEU A 46 11.39 -1.74 -16.35
C LEU A 46 10.77 -0.37 -16.63
N VAL A 47 10.86 0.51 -15.64
CA VAL A 47 10.30 1.86 -15.66
C VAL A 47 11.25 2.86 -15.02
N ASP A 48 11.30 4.07 -15.57
CA ASP A 48 12.14 5.12 -15.01
C ASP A 48 11.54 5.66 -13.70
N PRO A 49 12.36 5.82 -12.64
CA PRO A 49 11.91 6.46 -11.41
C PRO A 49 11.66 7.95 -11.66
N ILE A 50 10.54 8.47 -11.13
CA ILE A 50 10.15 9.89 -11.28
C ILE A 50 10.60 10.70 -10.06
N TYR A 51 10.68 10.04 -8.90
CA TYR A 51 11.02 10.65 -7.62
C TYR A 51 12.36 10.09 -7.11
N GLU A 52 13.15 10.92 -6.46
CA GLU A 52 14.33 10.45 -5.72
C GLU A 52 13.96 9.49 -4.59
N ASP A 53 12.76 9.66 -4.04
CA ASP A 53 12.18 8.77 -3.03
C ASP A 53 11.64 7.49 -3.68
N THR A 54 12.36 6.39 -3.50
CA THR A 54 12.01 5.07 -4.03
C THR A 54 10.65 4.56 -3.52
N THR A 55 10.29 4.89 -2.28
CA THR A 55 8.97 4.55 -1.72
C THR A 55 7.86 5.29 -2.46
N ARG A 56 8.04 6.56 -2.78
CA ARG A 56 7.06 7.36 -3.52
C ARG A 56 6.87 6.85 -4.96
N ASN A 57 7.94 6.36 -5.60
CA ASN A 57 7.82 5.69 -6.90
C ASN A 57 6.94 4.43 -6.79
N SER A 58 7.18 3.56 -5.82
CA SER A 58 6.36 2.37 -5.58
C SER A 58 4.90 2.74 -5.28
N ARG A 59 4.65 3.73 -4.42
CA ARG A 59 3.30 4.18 -4.05
C ARG A 59 2.49 4.74 -5.23
N LYS A 60 3.14 5.32 -6.22
CA LYS A 60 2.49 5.76 -7.46
C LYS A 60 1.83 4.56 -8.19
N TYR A 61 2.57 3.47 -8.39
CA TYR A 61 2.03 2.27 -9.03
C TYR A 61 0.95 1.61 -8.17
N LYS A 62 1.15 1.58 -6.85
CA LYS A 62 0.15 1.09 -5.90
C LYS A 62 -1.16 1.86 -6.01
N ALA A 63 -1.11 3.18 -6.04
CA ALA A 63 -2.29 4.03 -5.93
C ALA A 63 -3.10 4.11 -7.21
N VAL A 64 -2.48 4.13 -8.40
CA VAL A 64 -3.18 4.44 -9.66
C VAL A 64 -3.05 3.33 -10.72
N PRO A 65 -3.49 2.06 -10.43
CA PRO A 65 -3.38 0.95 -11.37
C PRO A 65 -4.16 1.16 -12.67
N HIS A 66 -5.26 1.91 -12.64
CA HIS A 66 -6.05 2.26 -13.82
C HIS A 66 -5.24 2.99 -14.91
N ARG A 67 -4.07 3.55 -14.57
CA ARG A 67 -3.18 4.20 -15.55
C ARG A 67 -2.27 3.21 -16.30
N TYR A 68 -2.09 1.98 -15.78
CA TYR A 68 -1.07 1.03 -16.24
C TYR A 68 -1.60 -0.36 -16.55
N LEU A 69 -2.81 -0.70 -16.07
CA LEU A 69 -3.38 -2.05 -16.07
C LEU A 69 -4.82 -2.04 -16.60
N GLN A 70 -5.13 -1.16 -17.55
CA GLN A 70 -6.49 -0.92 -18.07
C GLN A 70 -7.12 -2.16 -18.72
N GLU A 71 -6.30 -3.11 -19.17
CA GLU A 71 -6.74 -4.35 -19.80
C GLU A 71 -7.37 -5.37 -18.85
N TYR A 72 -7.26 -5.16 -17.53
CA TYR A 72 -7.78 -6.04 -16.50
C TYR A 72 -9.05 -5.50 -15.86
N GLU A 73 -9.92 -6.39 -15.41
CA GLU A 73 -11.11 -6.05 -14.63
C GLU A 73 -10.76 -5.78 -13.15
N TYR A 74 -9.89 -6.66 -12.59
CA TYR A 74 -9.42 -6.55 -11.21
C TYR A 74 -7.91 -6.34 -11.15
N SER A 75 -7.47 -5.52 -10.20
CA SER A 75 -6.07 -5.45 -9.79
C SER A 75 -5.91 -5.81 -8.32
N ILE A 76 -4.91 -6.64 -8.03
CA ILE A 76 -4.54 -7.10 -6.69
C ILE A 76 -3.13 -6.58 -6.42
N TRP A 77 -3.01 -5.50 -5.64
CA TRP A 77 -1.72 -5.05 -5.14
C TRP A 77 -1.24 -5.96 -4.03
N VAL A 78 0.03 -6.31 -4.06
CA VAL A 78 0.75 -6.95 -2.94
C VAL A 78 2.05 -6.19 -2.66
N ASP A 79 2.34 -5.87 -1.40
CA ASP A 79 3.64 -5.32 -1.01
C ASP A 79 4.75 -6.34 -1.30
N GLY A 80 5.98 -5.87 -1.61
CA GLY A 80 7.09 -6.73 -2.03
C GLY A 80 7.54 -7.80 -1.01
N ASN A 81 7.08 -7.71 0.23
CA ASN A 81 7.32 -8.70 1.29
C ASN A 81 6.12 -9.61 1.60
N MET A 82 5.09 -9.59 0.76
CA MET A 82 3.91 -10.45 0.89
C MET A 82 4.04 -11.68 -0.01
N GLN A 83 3.68 -12.86 0.50
CA GLN A 83 3.54 -14.10 -0.27
C GLN A 83 2.06 -14.47 -0.43
N MET A 84 1.71 -14.96 -1.61
CA MET A 84 0.45 -15.63 -1.87
C MET A 84 0.61 -17.11 -1.47
N VAL A 85 -0.17 -17.56 -0.47
CA VAL A 85 -0.08 -18.92 0.07
C VAL A 85 -1.32 -19.76 -0.19
N GLY A 86 -2.41 -19.14 -0.65
CA GLY A 86 -3.67 -19.82 -0.98
C GLY A 86 -4.49 -19.04 -2.00
N ASP A 87 -5.58 -19.66 -2.44
CA ASP A 87 -6.43 -19.11 -3.49
C ASP A 87 -7.15 -17.82 -3.05
N PHE A 88 -6.71 -16.70 -3.57
CA PHE A 88 -7.24 -15.37 -3.31
C PHE A 88 -8.37 -14.96 -4.28
N ARG A 89 -8.69 -15.79 -5.31
CA ARG A 89 -9.71 -15.45 -6.33
C ARG A 89 -11.11 -15.35 -5.75
N GLU A 90 -11.39 -16.01 -4.63
CA GLU A 90 -12.66 -15.87 -3.90
C GLU A 90 -12.86 -14.47 -3.30
N LEU A 91 -11.80 -13.64 -3.25
CA LEU A 91 -11.86 -12.25 -2.79
C LEU A 91 -12.26 -11.29 -3.92
N LEU A 92 -12.34 -11.76 -5.18
CA LEU A 92 -12.72 -10.97 -6.35
C LEU A 92 -14.25 -10.98 -6.47
N ASP A 93 -14.88 -9.98 -5.89
CA ASP A 93 -16.34 -9.81 -5.86
C ASP A 93 -16.77 -8.45 -6.42
N ASP A 94 -18.00 -8.03 -6.16
CA ASP A 94 -18.56 -6.79 -6.70
C ASP A 94 -18.12 -5.51 -5.96
N ASN A 95 -17.39 -5.64 -4.84
CA ASN A 95 -16.84 -4.47 -4.16
C ASN A 95 -15.77 -3.78 -5.02
N ILE A 96 -15.85 -2.44 -5.10
CA ILE A 96 -14.96 -1.66 -5.95
C ILE A 96 -13.56 -1.50 -5.37
N PHE A 97 -13.45 -1.49 -4.03
CA PHE A 97 -12.19 -1.32 -3.30
C PHE A 97 -12.20 -2.13 -2.01
N ARG A 98 -11.24 -3.04 -1.87
CA ARG A 98 -11.08 -3.91 -0.71
C ARG A 98 -9.65 -3.88 -0.20
N THR A 99 -9.51 -3.93 1.12
CA THR A 99 -8.24 -4.12 1.81
C THR A 99 -8.50 -4.73 3.18
N TYR A 100 -7.50 -4.74 4.06
CA TYR A 100 -7.64 -5.28 5.40
C TYR A 100 -7.81 -4.17 6.44
N ASP A 101 -8.46 -4.53 7.56
CA ASP A 101 -8.62 -3.64 8.69
C ASP A 101 -7.45 -3.80 9.67
N HIS A 102 -6.79 -2.72 10.03
CA HIS A 102 -5.70 -2.75 11.00
C HIS A 102 -6.16 -3.24 12.39
N MET A 103 -7.46 -3.14 12.70
CA MET A 103 -8.04 -3.72 13.91
C MET A 103 -7.96 -5.26 13.98
N GLN A 104 -7.74 -5.91 12.83
CA GLN A 104 -7.53 -7.36 12.78
C GLN A 104 -6.06 -7.76 12.97
N CYS A 105 -5.13 -6.79 12.93
CA CYS A 105 -3.70 -7.02 13.15
C CYS A 105 -3.37 -7.13 14.65
N PHE A 106 -2.20 -7.70 14.98
CA PHE A 106 -1.78 -7.87 16.37
C PHE A 106 -1.56 -6.54 17.11
N ASP A 107 -1.18 -5.47 16.40
CA ASP A 107 -0.92 -4.12 16.92
C ASP A 107 -2.08 -3.17 16.63
N LYS A 108 -3.27 -3.59 16.94
CA LYS A 108 -4.58 -2.98 16.64
C LYS A 108 -4.62 -1.47 16.78
N ARG A 109 -5.07 -0.80 15.72
CA ARG A 109 -5.40 0.64 15.71
C ARG A 109 -6.60 0.90 14.79
N ASN A 110 -7.41 1.89 15.16
CA ASN A 110 -8.62 2.26 14.41
C ASN A 110 -8.61 3.73 13.98
N CYS A 111 -7.46 4.38 14.02
CA CYS A 111 -7.38 5.82 13.84
C CYS A 111 -6.09 6.20 13.13
N ILE A 112 -6.20 6.98 12.03
CA ILE A 112 -5.00 7.48 11.33
C ILE A 112 -4.18 8.42 12.19
N TYR A 113 -4.80 9.18 13.11
CA TYR A 113 -4.09 10.07 14.03
C TYR A 113 -3.27 9.29 15.05
N GLU A 114 -3.81 8.15 15.53
CA GLU A 114 -3.07 7.24 16.40
C GLU A 114 -1.88 6.62 15.65
N GLU A 115 -2.07 6.13 14.43
CA GLU A 115 -0.98 5.62 13.59
C GLU A 115 0.10 6.68 13.36
N ALA A 116 -0.29 7.91 13.04
CA ALA A 116 0.64 9.02 12.88
C ALA A 116 1.46 9.26 14.15
N ASN A 117 0.82 9.28 15.32
CA ASN A 117 1.49 9.45 16.61
C ASN A 117 2.48 8.31 16.89
N VAL A 118 2.11 7.06 16.63
CA VAL A 118 3.01 5.89 16.78
C VAL A 118 4.24 6.04 15.90
N ILE A 119 4.07 6.42 14.62
CA ILE A 119 5.18 6.65 13.68
C ILE A 119 6.10 7.76 14.18
N LEU A 120 5.55 8.87 14.68
CA LEU A 120 6.31 9.99 15.21
C LEU A 120 7.08 9.60 16.48
N GLN A 121 6.46 8.89 17.40
CA GLN A 121 7.13 8.39 18.62
C GLN A 121 8.28 7.42 18.31
N LEU A 122 8.07 6.48 17.39
CA LEU A 122 9.12 5.56 16.94
C LEU A 122 10.30 6.30 16.33
N GLY A 123 10.05 7.33 15.51
CA GLY A 123 11.09 8.18 14.95
C GLY A 123 11.90 8.91 16.03
N GLN A 124 11.23 9.46 17.04
CA GLN A 124 11.90 10.10 18.19
C GLN A 124 12.77 9.13 18.97
N GLN A 125 12.26 7.93 19.27
CA GLN A 125 13.02 6.88 19.95
C GLN A 125 14.25 6.44 19.14
N ASN A 126 14.12 6.29 17.84
CA ASN A 126 15.23 5.97 16.95
C ASN A 126 16.27 7.10 16.92
N MET A 127 15.82 8.36 16.91
CA MET A 127 16.70 9.53 16.97
C MET A 127 17.53 9.56 18.27
N GLN A 128 16.92 9.17 19.39
CA GLN A 128 17.64 9.08 20.67
C GLN A 128 18.70 7.95 20.66
N ARG A 129 18.41 6.82 19.98
CA ARG A 129 19.30 5.66 19.89
C ARG A 129 20.43 5.84 18.87
N SER A 130 20.19 6.54 17.78
CA SER A 130 21.09 6.67 16.64
C SER A 130 20.98 8.09 16.03
N PRO A 131 21.41 9.14 16.75
CA PRO A 131 21.24 10.53 16.28
C PRO A 131 22.02 10.82 14.99
N GLU A 132 23.08 10.09 14.72
CA GLU A 132 23.91 10.20 13.51
C GLU A 132 23.14 9.88 12.22
N ARG A 133 22.03 9.13 12.30
CA ARG A 133 21.18 8.81 11.15
C ARG A 133 20.28 9.97 10.73
N GLY A 134 20.11 11.00 11.56
CA GLY A 134 19.28 12.19 11.28
C GLY A 134 17.86 11.81 10.82
N ILE A 135 17.40 12.39 9.72
CA ILE A 135 16.04 12.15 9.18
C ILE A 135 15.77 10.68 8.84
N ARG A 136 16.79 9.87 8.60
CA ARG A 136 16.64 8.44 8.31
C ARG A 136 16.13 7.61 9.49
N ASN A 137 16.04 8.20 10.70
CA ASN A 137 15.39 7.58 11.85
C ASN A 137 13.88 7.53 11.72
N TRP A 138 13.32 8.33 10.84
CA TRP A 138 11.88 8.47 10.63
C TRP A 138 11.42 7.63 9.43
N LYS A 139 10.24 7.03 9.54
CA LYS A 139 9.62 6.31 8.40
C LYS A 139 9.24 7.25 7.26
N ASP A 140 8.99 8.54 7.59
CA ASP A 140 8.78 9.63 6.65
C ASP A 140 9.08 10.97 7.35
N ASN A 141 9.04 12.07 6.61
CA ASN A 141 9.26 13.42 7.16
C ASN A 141 8.22 13.73 8.24
N PRO A 142 8.63 13.93 9.52
CA PRO A 142 7.71 14.17 10.62
C PRO A 142 6.88 15.44 10.46
N TYR A 143 7.42 16.48 9.83
CA TYR A 143 6.68 17.73 9.59
C TYR A 143 5.55 17.52 8.60
N LEU A 144 5.79 16.78 7.49
CA LEU A 144 4.74 16.45 6.52
C LEU A 144 3.62 15.64 7.16
N ILE A 145 3.96 14.67 8.02
CA ILE A 145 2.96 13.88 8.75
C ILE A 145 2.10 14.81 9.63
N GLN A 146 2.72 15.69 10.42
CA GLN A 146 2.02 16.59 11.33
C GLN A 146 1.11 17.57 10.58
N GLU A 147 1.63 18.20 9.50
CA GLU A 147 0.85 19.13 8.66
C GLU A 147 -0.34 18.43 8.02
N GLN A 148 -0.15 17.21 7.51
CA GLN A 148 -1.20 16.42 6.89
C GLN A 148 -2.30 16.06 7.90
N MET A 149 -1.94 15.59 9.10
CA MET A 149 -2.90 15.26 10.15
C MET A 149 -3.67 16.51 10.62
N LYS A 150 -2.98 17.64 10.80
CA LYS A 150 -3.65 18.89 11.14
C LYS A 150 -4.64 19.32 10.06
N ARG A 151 -4.25 19.25 8.79
CA ARG A 151 -5.12 19.60 7.66
C ARG A 151 -6.39 18.72 7.62
N TYR A 152 -6.29 17.43 7.94
CA TYR A 152 -7.43 16.54 8.02
C TYR A 152 -8.38 16.89 9.17
N GLN A 153 -7.83 17.25 10.34
CA GLN A 153 -8.61 17.74 11.47
C GLN A 153 -9.33 19.05 11.14
N ASP A 154 -8.64 19.99 10.49
CA ASP A 154 -9.22 21.28 10.08
C ASP A 154 -10.33 21.11 9.04
N GLN A 155 -10.32 20.02 8.26
CA GLN A 155 -11.41 19.63 7.33
C GLN A 155 -12.54 18.82 8.00
N GLY A 156 -12.44 18.53 9.28
CA GLY A 156 -13.47 17.83 10.05
C GLY A 156 -13.43 16.29 9.92
N PHE A 157 -12.32 15.72 9.46
CA PHE A 157 -12.19 14.26 9.43
C PHE A 157 -12.18 13.70 10.88
N PRO A 158 -13.12 12.81 11.23
CA PRO A 158 -13.26 12.36 12.61
C PRO A 158 -12.13 11.41 13.03
N ALA A 159 -11.82 11.40 14.33
CA ALA A 159 -11.04 10.34 14.91
C ALA A 159 -11.81 8.99 14.85
N ASP A 160 -11.06 7.89 14.91
CA ASP A 160 -11.62 6.52 14.94
C ASP A 160 -12.50 6.14 13.73
N PHE A 161 -12.26 6.78 12.59
CA PHE A 161 -12.94 6.46 11.34
C PHE A 161 -12.34 5.24 10.61
N GLY A 162 -11.53 4.46 11.29
CA GLY A 162 -10.85 3.30 10.72
C GLY A 162 -9.40 3.57 10.35
N LEU A 163 -8.67 2.47 10.19
CA LEU A 163 -7.30 2.45 9.68
C LEU A 163 -7.13 1.23 8.77
N ALA A 164 -6.93 1.49 7.49
CA ALA A 164 -6.69 0.44 6.51
C ALA A 164 -5.27 -0.13 6.62
N GLU A 165 -5.14 -1.46 6.59
CA GLU A 165 -3.86 -2.14 6.41
C GLU A 165 -3.71 -2.51 4.93
N THR A 166 -2.86 -1.77 4.23
CA THR A 166 -2.81 -1.70 2.77
C THR A 166 -1.74 -2.59 2.13
N SER A 167 -1.17 -3.57 2.85
CA SER A 167 -0.19 -4.51 2.29
C SER A 167 -0.75 -5.33 1.13
N VAL A 168 -2.09 -5.53 1.11
CA VAL A 168 -2.84 -6.09 -0.01
C VAL A 168 -4.04 -5.18 -0.29
N VAL A 169 -4.25 -4.82 -1.57
CA VAL A 169 -5.40 -4.01 -2.01
C VAL A 169 -5.99 -4.63 -3.26
N ILE A 170 -7.29 -4.93 -3.24
CA ILE A 170 -8.05 -5.53 -4.33
C ILE A 170 -9.04 -4.49 -4.87
N ARG A 171 -9.10 -4.30 -6.21
CA ARG A 171 -9.90 -3.24 -6.82
C ARG A 171 -10.49 -3.62 -8.17
N LYS A 172 -11.70 -3.11 -8.42
CA LYS A 172 -12.20 -2.88 -9.79
C LYS A 172 -11.66 -1.52 -10.25
N HIS A 173 -10.38 -1.46 -10.56
CA HIS A 173 -9.62 -0.21 -10.73
C HIS A 173 -10.05 0.65 -11.92
N ASN A 174 -10.86 0.13 -12.84
CA ASN A 174 -11.45 0.88 -13.94
C ASN A 174 -12.86 1.42 -13.61
N ASP A 175 -13.41 1.14 -12.41
CA ASP A 175 -14.65 1.76 -11.95
C ASP A 175 -14.42 3.25 -11.69
N PRO A 176 -15.30 4.16 -12.14
CA PRO A 176 -15.12 5.61 -11.96
C PRO A 176 -14.95 6.06 -10.51
N ASN A 177 -15.64 5.43 -9.55
CA ASN A 177 -15.49 5.76 -8.13
C ASN A 177 -14.15 5.26 -7.60
N CYS A 178 -13.68 4.08 -8.04
CA CYS A 178 -12.37 3.58 -7.69
C CYS A 178 -11.26 4.50 -8.25
N ILE A 179 -11.39 4.95 -9.50
CA ILE A 179 -10.47 5.91 -10.12
C ILE A 179 -10.41 7.20 -9.29
N GLN A 180 -11.56 7.75 -8.89
CA GLN A 180 -11.61 8.97 -8.08
C GLN A 180 -10.89 8.78 -6.73
N LEU A 181 -11.17 7.67 -6.03
CA LEU A 181 -10.51 7.32 -4.77
C LEU A 181 -8.99 7.18 -4.95
N ASP A 182 -8.57 6.46 -5.97
CA ASP A 182 -7.17 6.18 -6.29
C ASP A 182 -6.37 7.45 -6.64
N GLU A 183 -6.96 8.37 -7.43
CA GLU A 183 -6.33 9.65 -7.80
C GLU A 183 -6.19 10.58 -6.58
N ASP A 184 -7.22 10.68 -5.74
CA ASP A 184 -7.15 11.46 -4.53
C ASP A 184 -6.17 10.85 -3.52
N TRP A 185 -6.14 9.52 -3.39
CA TRP A 185 -5.16 8.82 -2.55
C TRP A 185 -3.72 9.08 -3.03
N TRP A 186 -3.48 9.01 -4.34
CA TRP A 186 -2.19 9.36 -4.91
C TRP A 186 -1.84 10.83 -4.64
N THR A 187 -2.77 11.73 -4.77
CA THR A 187 -2.57 13.18 -4.52
C THR A 187 -2.11 13.41 -3.08
N GLU A 188 -2.73 12.76 -2.12
CA GLU A 188 -2.34 12.83 -0.72
C GLU A 188 -0.91 12.29 -0.49
N MET A 189 -0.55 11.16 -1.09
CA MET A 189 0.80 10.60 -0.99
C MET A 189 1.84 11.37 -1.79
N LYS A 190 1.45 12.02 -2.86
CA LYS A 190 2.34 12.80 -3.72
C LYS A 190 2.82 14.09 -3.04
N TYR A 191 1.94 14.79 -2.35
CA TYR A 191 2.20 16.10 -1.76
C TYR A 191 2.34 16.08 -0.23
N GLY A 192 1.81 15.08 0.43
CA GLY A 192 1.92 14.85 1.87
C GLY A 192 2.89 13.72 2.21
N SER A 193 2.57 13.02 3.29
CA SER A 193 3.32 11.82 3.69
C SER A 193 3.16 10.70 2.65
N ARG A 194 4.28 10.03 2.34
CA ARG A 194 4.28 8.83 1.50
C ARG A 194 3.70 7.59 2.17
N ARG A 195 3.28 7.73 3.45
CA ARG A 195 2.63 6.67 4.22
C ARG A 195 1.17 6.54 3.76
N ASP A 196 0.93 5.55 2.93
CA ASP A 196 -0.35 5.25 2.29
C ASP A 196 -1.50 5.04 3.29
N GLN A 197 -1.25 4.39 4.43
CA GLN A 197 -2.22 4.17 5.50
C GLN A 197 -2.73 5.47 6.15
N LEU A 198 -1.92 6.55 6.15
CA LEU A 198 -2.31 7.82 6.78
C LEU A 198 -3.36 8.60 5.97
N SER A 199 -3.59 8.24 4.71
CA SER A 199 -4.46 9.01 3.82
C SER A 199 -5.66 8.24 3.26
N LEU A 200 -5.62 6.92 3.17
CA LEU A 200 -6.67 6.15 2.51
C LEU A 200 -8.06 6.35 3.14
N ASN A 201 -8.16 6.23 4.48
CA ASN A 201 -9.44 6.43 5.16
C ASN A 201 -9.96 7.88 5.05
N PHE A 202 -9.05 8.87 5.03
CA PHE A 202 -9.42 10.27 4.80
C PHE A 202 -10.02 10.47 3.40
N VAL A 203 -9.40 9.95 2.34
CA VAL A 203 -9.93 10.13 0.98
C VAL A 203 -11.22 9.33 0.76
N SER A 204 -11.36 8.16 1.39
CA SER A 204 -12.61 7.40 1.43
C SER A 204 -13.75 8.23 2.03
N TRP A 205 -13.54 8.83 3.20
CA TRP A 205 -14.49 9.70 3.86
C TRP A 205 -14.84 10.93 3.02
N LYS A 206 -13.82 11.61 2.49
CA LYS A 206 -14.00 12.83 1.67
C LYS A 206 -14.83 12.59 0.41
N ASN A 207 -14.64 11.45 -0.24
CA ASN A 207 -15.34 11.07 -1.46
C ASN A 207 -16.65 10.30 -1.20
N ASN A 208 -16.95 9.98 0.06
CA ASN A 208 -18.06 9.10 0.44
C ASN A 208 -18.03 7.74 -0.30
N ILE A 209 -16.82 7.17 -0.43
CA ILE A 209 -16.59 5.87 -1.06
C ILE A 209 -16.21 4.87 0.02
N ILE A 210 -16.95 3.76 0.09
CA ILE A 210 -16.76 2.73 1.12
C ILE A 210 -15.55 1.85 0.77
N ILE A 211 -14.66 1.66 1.74
CA ILE A 211 -13.65 0.61 1.73
C ILE A 211 -14.26 -0.64 2.35
N ASP A 212 -14.30 -1.75 1.60
CA ASP A 212 -14.71 -3.05 2.14
C ASP A 212 -13.51 -3.73 2.81
N TYR A 213 -13.66 -4.10 4.08
CA TYR A 213 -12.59 -4.76 4.83
C TYR A 213 -12.70 -6.29 4.73
N ILE A 214 -11.64 -6.91 4.22
CA ILE A 214 -11.48 -8.36 4.17
C ILE A 214 -11.22 -8.87 5.59
N PRO A 215 -11.96 -9.89 6.07
CA PRO A 215 -11.76 -10.43 7.41
C PRO A 215 -10.36 -11.06 7.60
N GLY A 216 -9.79 -10.89 8.79
CA GLY A 216 -8.54 -11.52 9.22
C GLY A 216 -7.32 -10.60 9.16
N ASP A 217 -6.19 -11.11 9.69
CA ASP A 217 -4.91 -10.39 9.64
C ASP A 217 -4.24 -10.64 8.29
N VAL A 218 -3.99 -9.58 7.51
CA VAL A 218 -3.32 -9.68 6.21
C VAL A 218 -1.91 -10.29 6.30
N ARG A 219 -1.26 -10.13 7.46
CA ARG A 219 0.11 -10.59 7.69
C ARG A 219 0.22 -12.11 7.84
N ASN A 220 -0.88 -12.77 8.18
CA ASN A 220 -0.95 -14.22 8.32
C ASN A 220 -2.40 -14.73 8.22
N ASN A 221 -2.82 -15.06 7.00
CA ASN A 221 -4.13 -15.67 6.76
C ASN A 221 -4.02 -16.78 5.69
N ARG A 222 -5.16 -17.36 5.31
CA ARG A 222 -5.18 -18.46 4.34
C ARG A 222 -4.77 -18.09 2.92
N HIS A 223 -4.71 -16.80 2.56
CA HIS A 223 -4.37 -16.31 1.23
C HIS A 223 -2.99 -15.68 1.17
N PHE A 224 -2.61 -14.93 2.22
CA PHE A 224 -1.42 -14.10 2.26
C PHE A 224 -0.64 -14.29 3.55
N VAL A 225 0.69 -14.19 3.45
CA VAL A 225 1.61 -14.19 4.59
C VAL A 225 2.69 -13.13 4.38
N MET A 226 3.00 -12.36 5.40
CA MET A 226 4.14 -11.45 5.42
C MET A 226 5.40 -12.23 5.82
N VAL A 227 6.39 -12.33 4.90
CA VAL A 227 7.55 -13.21 5.10
C VAL A 227 8.71 -12.59 5.85
N SER A 228 8.86 -11.28 5.83
CA SER A 228 9.89 -10.56 6.60
C SER A 228 9.63 -9.06 6.55
N GLY A 229 10.25 -8.29 7.43
CA GLY A 229 10.40 -6.85 7.20
C GLY A 229 11.19 -6.59 5.92
N HIS A 230 10.97 -5.44 5.29
CA HIS A 230 11.70 -5.02 4.09
C HIS A 230 13.20 -5.14 4.29
N LYS A 231 13.92 -5.63 3.27
CA LYS A 231 15.38 -5.81 3.35
C LYS A 231 16.13 -4.49 3.52
N GLY A 232 15.53 -3.37 3.18
CA GLY A 232 16.06 -2.02 3.34
C GLY A 232 17.50 -1.86 2.83
N LYS A 233 17.90 -0.75 2.24
CA LYS A 233 19.32 -0.54 1.91
C LYS A 233 20.16 -0.68 3.18
N LYS A 234 21.13 -1.61 3.16
CA LYS A 234 22.24 -1.63 4.09
C LYS A 234 23.06 -0.35 4.00
#